data_bf0966d834732cb0d369fc5cf5cacfc7
#
_entry.id   bf0966d834732cb0d369fc5cf5cacfc7
#
_cell.length_a   1.000
_cell.length_b   1.000
_cell.length_c   1.000
_cell.angle_alpha   90.00
_cell.angle_beta   90.00
_cell.angle_gamma   90.00
#
_symmetry.space_group_name_H-M   'P 1'
#
loop_
_entity.id
_entity.type
_entity.pdbx_description
1 polymer ?
#
loop_
_entity_poly.entity_id
_entity_poly.type
_entity_poly.pdbx_seq_one_letter_code
_entity_poly.pdbx_strand_id
1 'polypeptide(L)'
;MTLQKESQMTEIASLFRLKGHIVSCGEFGDGHINETFRVVCREGEKERVYILQRVNVNVFHDFVGLMENVQAVCAYLRKKIREEGGNPHRECLELVSTRDGKNYVEHERGCFRVYRFIEGTRAYQKVESPYMFYSAGVAFGNFARLLEEFPA
;
A
#
# COMPACT_ATOMS: atom_id res chain seq x y z
N MET A 1 -20.63 -3.20 -0.31
CA MET A 1 -20.11 -3.72 0.98
C MET A 1 -21.21 -3.69 2.03
N THR A 2 -21.29 -4.69 2.92
CA THR A 2 -22.28 -4.68 4.03
C THR A 2 -21.77 -3.78 5.17
N LEU A 3 -22.68 -3.15 5.92
CA LEU A 3 -22.34 -2.30 7.10
C LEU A 3 -21.46 -3.06 8.12
N GLN A 4 -21.70 -4.36 8.28
CA GLN A 4 -20.92 -5.22 9.16
C GLN A 4 -19.47 -5.36 8.70
N LYS A 5 -19.23 -5.55 7.40
CA LYS A 5 -17.87 -5.63 6.82
C LYS A 5 -17.12 -4.31 6.95
N GLU A 6 -17.83 -3.18 6.73
CA GLU A 6 -17.27 -1.84 6.91
C GLU A 6 -16.79 -1.60 8.35
N SER A 7 -17.63 -1.93 9.33
CA SER A 7 -17.29 -1.82 10.75
C SER A 7 -16.07 -2.67 11.11
N GLN A 8 -16.01 -3.90 10.63
CA GLN A 8 -14.87 -4.81 10.88
C GLN A 8 -13.57 -4.28 10.26
N MET A 9 -13.62 -3.76 9.04
CA MET A 9 -12.41 -3.21 8.39
C MET A 9 -11.97 -1.91 9.04
N THR A 10 -12.89 -1.10 9.54
CA THR A 10 -12.60 0.10 10.34
C THR A 10 -11.89 -0.26 11.66
N GLU A 11 -12.35 -1.31 12.34
CA GLU A 11 -11.68 -1.85 13.53
C GLU A 11 -10.23 -2.26 13.25
N ILE A 12 -10.02 -3.06 12.20
CA ILE A 12 -8.67 -3.47 11.77
C ILE A 12 -7.80 -2.26 11.41
N ALA A 13 -8.33 -1.30 10.64
CA ALA A 13 -7.60 -0.09 10.27
C ALA A 13 -7.17 0.73 11.49
N SER A 14 -7.96 0.74 12.56
CA SER A 14 -7.66 1.47 13.79
C SER A 14 -6.45 0.92 14.57
N LEU A 15 -5.99 -0.30 14.27
CA LEU A 15 -4.79 -0.89 14.86
C LEU A 15 -3.51 -0.23 14.30
N PHE A 16 -3.59 0.46 13.18
CA PHE A 16 -2.48 1.17 12.56
C PHE A 16 -2.40 2.63 13.02
N ARG A 17 -1.21 3.23 12.90
CA ARG A 17 -0.96 4.64 13.26
C ARG A 17 -1.47 5.59 12.18
N LEU A 18 -2.77 5.56 11.91
CA LEU A 18 -3.41 6.51 11.01
C LEU A 18 -3.44 7.90 11.65
N LYS A 19 -3.25 8.95 10.85
CA LYS A 19 -3.37 10.33 11.31
C LYS A 19 -4.83 10.79 11.17
N GLY A 20 -5.40 11.30 12.26
CA GLY A 20 -6.79 11.71 12.35
C GLY A 20 -7.73 10.55 12.75
N HIS A 21 -9.03 10.79 12.67
CA HIS A 21 -10.07 9.79 12.90
C HIS A 21 -10.61 9.24 11.58
N ILE A 22 -10.95 7.95 11.56
CA ILE A 22 -11.51 7.31 10.36
C ILE A 22 -12.93 7.84 10.13
N VAL A 23 -13.19 8.36 8.94
CA VAL A 23 -14.51 8.85 8.52
C VAL A 23 -15.20 7.92 7.55
N SER A 24 -14.44 7.11 6.81
CA SER A 24 -15.01 6.05 5.96
C SER A 24 -13.98 4.95 5.68
N CYS A 25 -14.50 3.73 5.45
CA CYS A 25 -13.72 2.58 5.03
C CYS A 25 -14.56 1.79 4.01
N GLY A 26 -14.17 1.78 2.75
CA GLY A 26 -14.93 1.15 1.67
C GLY A 26 -14.07 0.30 0.75
N GLU A 27 -14.67 -0.68 0.09
CA GLU A 27 -14.00 -1.49 -0.94
C GLU A 27 -13.44 -0.59 -2.04
N PHE A 28 -12.25 -0.93 -2.54
CA PHE A 28 -11.53 -0.12 -3.50
C PHE A 28 -10.76 -0.96 -4.51
N GLY A 29 -10.91 -0.61 -5.80
CA GLY A 29 -10.21 -1.24 -6.89
C GLY A 29 -10.80 -2.59 -7.33
N ASP A 30 -10.31 -3.09 -8.46
CA ASP A 30 -10.77 -4.33 -9.10
C ASP A 30 -9.75 -5.47 -8.96
N GLY A 31 -8.92 -5.42 -7.92
CA GLY A 31 -7.90 -6.45 -7.65
C GLY A 31 -8.53 -7.80 -7.27
N HIS A 32 -8.07 -8.89 -7.92
CA HIS A 32 -8.63 -10.23 -7.71
C HIS A 32 -7.85 -11.09 -6.71
N ILE A 33 -6.66 -10.64 -6.28
CA ILE A 33 -5.80 -11.42 -5.38
C ILE A 33 -6.01 -11.00 -3.93
N ASN A 34 -5.87 -9.71 -3.64
CA ASN A 34 -6.03 -9.16 -2.30
C ASN A 34 -7.34 -8.38 -2.20
N GLU A 35 -8.01 -8.44 -1.06
CA GLU A 35 -9.11 -7.51 -0.78
C GLU A 35 -8.53 -6.14 -0.39
N THR A 36 -8.99 -5.11 -1.06
CA THR A 36 -8.46 -3.75 -0.89
C THR A 36 -9.56 -2.79 -0.45
N PHE A 37 -9.26 -1.96 0.55
CA PHE A 37 -10.18 -0.98 1.12
C PHE A 37 -9.52 0.39 1.15
N ARG A 38 -10.29 1.40 0.76
CA ARG A 38 -9.90 2.80 0.89
C ARG A 38 -10.38 3.32 2.24
N VAL A 39 -9.43 3.78 3.05
CA VAL A 39 -9.68 4.32 4.39
C VAL A 39 -9.45 5.82 4.34
N VAL A 40 -10.46 6.61 4.66
CA VAL A 40 -10.36 8.06 4.74
C VAL A 40 -10.32 8.48 6.20
N CYS A 41 -9.30 9.25 6.55
CA CYS A 41 -9.15 9.85 7.88
C CYS A 41 -9.22 11.36 7.78
N ARG A 42 -9.72 12.01 8.84
CA ARG A 42 -9.81 13.46 8.95
C ARG A 42 -9.11 13.96 10.21
N GLU A 43 -8.26 14.97 10.03
CA GLU A 43 -7.55 15.67 11.10
C GLU A 43 -7.79 17.18 10.91
N GLY A 44 -8.79 17.74 11.63
CA GLY A 44 -9.31 19.09 11.36
C GLY A 44 -9.92 19.15 9.96
N GLU A 45 -9.44 20.08 9.13
CA GLU A 45 -9.88 20.22 7.73
C GLU A 45 -9.08 19.35 6.74
N LYS A 46 -8.05 18.65 7.21
CA LYS A 46 -7.20 17.83 6.34
C LYS A 46 -7.72 16.41 6.23
N GLU A 47 -7.93 15.97 5.02
CA GLU A 47 -8.16 14.55 4.73
C GLU A 47 -6.84 13.84 4.42
N ARG A 48 -6.76 12.58 4.86
CA ARG A 48 -5.66 11.65 4.55
C ARG A 48 -6.27 10.33 4.11
N VAL A 49 -5.75 9.81 3.03
CA VAL A 49 -6.25 8.55 2.47
C VAL A 49 -5.19 7.47 2.63
N TYR A 50 -5.66 6.30 3.04
CA TYR A 50 -4.85 5.10 3.20
C TYR A 50 -5.49 3.94 2.46
N ILE A 51 -4.69 2.95 2.15
CA ILE A 51 -5.15 1.66 1.61
C ILE A 51 -4.90 0.59 2.65
N LEU A 52 -5.98 -0.03 3.12
CA LEU A 52 -5.95 -1.26 3.90
C LEU A 52 -6.07 -2.44 2.93
N GLN A 53 -5.15 -3.38 3.01
CA GLN A 53 -5.23 -4.63 2.24
C GLN A 53 -5.29 -5.83 3.16
N ARG A 54 -6.25 -6.71 2.90
CA ARG A 54 -6.24 -8.08 3.37
C ARG A 54 -5.46 -8.91 2.37
N VAL A 55 -4.32 -9.43 2.79
CA VAL A 55 -3.41 -10.21 1.94
C VAL A 55 -3.93 -11.64 1.82
N ASN A 56 -3.97 -12.14 0.60
CA ASN A 56 -4.37 -13.52 0.33
C ASN A 56 -3.22 -14.49 0.65
N VAL A 57 -3.28 -15.09 1.83
CA VAL A 57 -2.26 -16.03 2.31
C VAL A 57 -2.26 -17.37 1.57
N ASN A 58 -3.29 -17.67 0.78
CA ASN A 58 -3.29 -18.83 -0.11
C ASN A 58 -2.41 -18.61 -1.35
N VAL A 59 -2.12 -17.36 -1.68
CA VAL A 59 -1.18 -16.97 -2.74
C VAL A 59 0.19 -16.64 -2.14
N PHE A 60 0.20 -15.92 -1.02
CA PHE A 60 1.40 -15.50 -0.30
C PHE A 60 1.52 -16.31 1.00
N HIS A 61 2.02 -17.54 0.90
CA HIS A 61 2.06 -18.49 2.02
C HIS A 61 2.91 -18.03 3.19
N ASP A 62 4.03 -17.35 2.93
CA ASP A 62 4.85 -16.70 3.94
C ASP A 62 4.53 -15.21 4.03
N PHE A 63 3.49 -14.88 4.77
CA PHE A 63 3.06 -13.50 4.93
C PHE A 63 4.08 -12.65 5.69
N VAL A 64 4.73 -13.19 6.70
CA VAL A 64 5.73 -12.46 7.50
C VAL A 64 6.95 -12.14 6.64
N GLY A 65 7.52 -13.13 5.97
CA GLY A 65 8.64 -12.93 5.05
C GLY A 65 8.30 -12.00 3.89
N LEU A 66 7.06 -12.06 3.37
CA LEU A 66 6.57 -11.08 2.39
C LEU A 66 6.64 -9.65 2.96
N MET A 67 6.18 -9.44 4.19
CA MET A 67 6.14 -8.10 4.78
C MET A 67 7.53 -7.58 5.15
N GLU A 68 8.44 -8.44 5.58
CA GLU A 68 9.85 -8.11 5.78
C GLU A 68 10.51 -7.67 4.47
N ASN A 69 10.30 -8.41 3.39
CA ASN A 69 10.77 -8.06 2.05
C ASN A 69 10.19 -6.71 1.57
N VAL A 70 8.88 -6.52 1.66
CA VAL A 70 8.24 -5.26 1.26
C VAL A 70 8.79 -4.08 2.05
N GLN A 71 9.01 -4.25 3.35
CA GLN A 71 9.60 -3.22 4.20
C GLN A 71 11.03 -2.87 3.78
N ALA A 72 11.87 -3.88 3.60
CA ALA A 72 13.27 -3.69 3.21
C ALA A 72 13.40 -2.99 1.86
N VAL A 73 12.67 -3.49 0.84
CA VAL A 73 12.65 -2.90 -0.50
C VAL A 73 12.12 -1.47 -0.48
N CYS A 74 11.00 -1.20 0.20
CA CYS A 74 10.46 0.17 0.28
C CYS A 74 11.41 1.12 1.01
N ALA A 75 12.04 0.69 2.10
CA ALA A 75 13.01 1.52 2.82
C ALA A 75 14.22 1.88 1.94
N TYR A 76 14.75 0.91 1.23
CA TYR A 76 15.86 1.09 0.31
C TYR A 76 15.50 2.03 -0.86
N LEU A 77 14.38 1.77 -1.54
CA LEU A 77 13.89 2.61 -2.64
C LEU A 77 13.66 4.06 -2.20
N ARG A 78 13.03 4.26 -1.04
CA ARG A 78 12.78 5.60 -0.50
C ARG A 78 14.07 6.38 -0.23
N LYS A 79 15.14 5.68 0.18
CA LYS A 79 16.48 6.27 0.33
C LYS A 79 17.06 6.65 -1.03
N LYS A 80 17.14 5.72 -1.97
CA LYS A 80 17.67 5.95 -3.34
C LYS A 80 16.95 7.08 -4.07
N ILE A 81 15.60 7.09 -4.02
CA ILE A 81 14.79 8.14 -4.65
C ILE A 81 15.14 9.52 -4.08
N ARG A 82 15.32 9.65 -2.75
CA ARG A 82 15.74 10.94 -2.16
C ARG A 82 17.14 11.35 -2.60
N GLU A 83 18.10 10.41 -2.65
CA GLU A 83 19.48 10.65 -3.10
C GLU A 83 19.53 11.15 -4.55
N GLU A 84 18.60 10.68 -5.40
CA GLU A 84 18.45 11.11 -6.79
C GLU A 84 17.58 12.38 -6.95
N GLY A 85 17.13 13.00 -5.84
CA GLY A 85 16.30 14.21 -5.87
C GLY A 85 14.81 13.99 -6.22
N GLY A 86 14.35 12.73 -6.22
CA GLY A 86 12.96 12.35 -6.45
C GLY A 86 12.07 12.54 -5.22
N ASN A 87 10.79 12.25 -5.39
CA ASN A 87 9.79 12.34 -4.33
C ASN A 87 9.31 10.95 -3.87
N PRO A 88 9.85 10.39 -2.76
CA PRO A 88 9.48 9.06 -2.29
C PRO A 88 8.02 8.91 -1.85
N HIS A 89 7.30 10.01 -1.64
CA HIS A 89 5.86 9.96 -1.35
C HIS A 89 5.00 9.73 -2.59
N ARG A 90 5.59 9.94 -3.77
CA ARG A 90 4.95 9.75 -5.07
C ARG A 90 5.43 8.50 -5.80
N GLU A 91 6.68 8.10 -5.55
CA GLU A 91 7.41 7.13 -6.37
C GLU A 91 7.61 5.77 -5.68
N CYS A 92 7.28 5.68 -4.39
CA CYS A 92 7.39 4.43 -3.63
C CYS A 92 6.24 4.26 -2.64
N LEU A 93 5.88 3.01 -2.35
CA LEU A 93 4.93 2.70 -1.28
C LEU A 93 5.45 3.17 0.08
N GLU A 94 4.55 3.69 0.90
CA GLU A 94 4.80 4.08 2.27
C GLU A 94 3.93 3.25 3.20
N LEU A 95 4.54 2.22 3.81
CA LEU A 95 3.86 1.39 4.80
C LEU A 95 3.54 2.20 6.06
N VAL A 96 2.39 1.94 6.63
CA VAL A 96 1.95 2.52 7.91
C VAL A 96 2.12 1.48 8.99
N SER A 97 2.90 1.82 10.02
CA SER A 97 3.12 0.92 11.15
C SER A 97 1.89 0.82 12.05
N THR A 98 1.75 -0.30 12.72
CA THR A 98 0.82 -0.51 13.82
C THR A 98 1.26 0.26 15.07
N ARG A 99 0.41 0.31 16.08
CA ARG A 99 0.73 1.02 17.34
C ARG A 99 1.88 0.36 18.11
N ASP A 100 2.07 -0.94 17.96
CA ASP A 100 3.20 -1.72 18.52
C ASP A 100 4.45 -1.76 17.63
N GLY A 101 4.43 -1.02 16.50
CA GLY A 101 5.60 -0.79 15.64
C GLY A 101 5.80 -1.80 14.53
N LYS A 102 4.91 -2.77 14.35
CA LYS A 102 4.92 -3.69 13.20
C LYS A 102 4.36 -3.00 11.95
N ASN A 103 4.66 -3.52 10.76
CA ASN A 103 4.12 -3.01 9.49
C ASN A 103 2.94 -3.85 8.96
N TYR A 104 2.40 -4.73 9.78
CA TYR A 104 1.28 -5.62 9.45
C TYR A 104 0.54 -6.06 10.71
N VAL A 105 -0.63 -6.62 10.51
CA VAL A 105 -1.45 -7.25 11.54
C VAL A 105 -1.82 -8.65 11.11
N GLU A 106 -1.61 -9.63 11.99
CA GLU A 106 -2.22 -10.96 11.91
C GLU A 106 -3.42 -10.97 12.86
N HIS A 107 -4.60 -11.26 12.32
CA HIS A 107 -5.86 -11.22 13.04
C HIS A 107 -6.69 -12.45 12.68
N GLU A 108 -7.68 -12.82 13.49
CA GLU A 108 -8.61 -13.94 13.19
C GLU A 108 -9.32 -13.79 11.83
N ARG A 109 -9.48 -12.54 11.36
CA ARG A 109 -10.10 -12.21 10.07
C ARG A 109 -9.10 -12.19 8.90
N GLY A 110 -7.83 -12.50 9.13
CA GLY A 110 -6.77 -12.56 8.12
C GLY A 110 -5.55 -11.71 8.42
N CYS A 111 -4.70 -11.56 7.42
CA CYS A 111 -3.45 -10.82 7.49
C CYS A 111 -3.59 -9.48 6.77
N PHE A 112 -3.25 -8.40 7.43
CA PHE A 112 -3.52 -7.05 6.95
C PHE A 112 -2.27 -6.19 6.93
N ARG A 113 -2.21 -5.30 5.93
CA ARG A 113 -1.23 -4.21 5.85
C ARG A 113 -1.91 -2.90 5.46
N VAL A 114 -1.30 -1.79 5.83
CA VAL A 114 -1.75 -0.46 5.43
C VAL A 114 -0.60 0.28 4.77
N TYR A 115 -0.90 1.00 3.70
CA TYR A 115 0.01 1.96 3.11
C TYR A 115 -0.72 3.26 2.76
N ARG A 116 0.04 4.33 2.65
CA ARG A 116 -0.48 5.63 2.29
C ARG A 116 -0.93 5.61 0.83
N PHE A 117 -2.11 6.14 0.57
CA PHE A 117 -2.61 6.29 -0.79
C PHE A 117 -1.82 7.35 -1.55
N ILE A 118 -1.44 7.05 -2.78
CA ILE A 118 -0.78 8.00 -3.68
C ILE A 118 -1.87 8.65 -4.53
N GLU A 119 -2.22 9.88 -4.18
CA GLU A 119 -3.28 10.62 -4.87
C GLU A 119 -2.92 10.96 -6.32
N GLY A 120 -3.94 11.15 -7.16
CA GLY A 120 -3.75 11.47 -8.57
C GLY A 120 -3.19 10.34 -9.43
N THR A 121 -3.23 9.09 -8.93
CA THR A 121 -2.91 7.89 -9.70
C THR A 121 -4.16 7.31 -10.38
N ARG A 122 -3.97 6.68 -11.52
CA ARG A 122 -5.02 5.97 -12.26
C ARG A 122 -4.57 4.56 -12.59
N ALA A 123 -5.42 3.58 -12.33
CA ALA A 123 -5.23 2.21 -12.75
C ALA A 123 -5.90 1.96 -14.11
N TYR A 124 -5.27 1.16 -14.95
CA TYR A 124 -5.79 0.77 -16.25
C TYR A 124 -5.85 -0.76 -16.31
N GLN A 125 -6.99 -1.29 -16.72
CA GLN A 125 -7.20 -2.74 -16.88
C GLN A 125 -6.63 -3.27 -18.19
N LYS A 126 -6.45 -2.39 -19.17
CA LYS A 126 -5.94 -2.72 -20.50
C LYS A 126 -4.95 -1.66 -20.96
N VAL A 127 -4.02 -2.10 -21.81
CA VAL A 127 -3.14 -1.16 -22.52
C VAL A 127 -3.97 -0.49 -23.63
N GLU A 128 -4.13 0.83 -23.53
CA GLU A 128 -4.94 1.64 -24.46
C GLU A 128 -4.11 2.27 -25.57
N SER A 129 -2.77 2.29 -25.42
CA SER A 129 -1.89 2.87 -26.44
C SER A 129 -0.47 2.30 -26.36
N PRO A 130 0.33 2.33 -27.45
CA PRO A 130 1.74 1.98 -27.44
C PRO A 130 2.56 2.82 -26.42
N TYR A 131 2.17 4.08 -26.21
CA TYR A 131 2.82 4.95 -25.24
C TYR A 131 2.64 4.46 -23.80
N MET A 132 1.47 3.93 -23.44
CA MET A 132 1.26 3.34 -22.10
C MET A 132 2.16 2.11 -21.90
N PHE A 133 2.29 1.27 -22.93
CA PHE A 133 3.17 0.11 -22.87
C PHE A 133 4.64 0.54 -22.70
N TYR A 134 5.08 1.52 -23.49
CA TYR A 134 6.42 2.10 -23.35
C TYR A 134 6.64 2.67 -21.94
N SER A 135 5.71 3.45 -21.42
CA SER A 135 5.80 4.06 -20.08
C SER A 135 5.87 3.02 -18.97
N ALA A 136 5.13 1.92 -19.10
CA ALA A 136 5.22 0.78 -18.18
C ALA A 136 6.62 0.15 -18.22
N GLY A 137 7.17 -0.08 -19.43
CA GLY A 137 8.53 -0.62 -19.60
C GLY A 137 9.60 0.29 -18.97
N VAL A 138 9.50 1.61 -19.15
CA VAL A 138 10.39 2.58 -18.50
C VAL A 138 10.27 2.50 -16.98
N ALA A 139 9.06 2.41 -16.43
CA ALA A 139 8.84 2.31 -14.99
C ALA A 139 9.45 1.03 -14.41
N PHE A 140 9.24 -0.13 -15.05
CA PHE A 140 9.86 -1.39 -14.64
C PHE A 140 11.38 -1.37 -14.75
N GLY A 141 11.93 -0.80 -15.83
CA GLY A 141 13.38 -0.64 -16.00
C GLY A 141 14.00 0.25 -14.93
N ASN A 142 13.34 1.36 -14.59
CA ASN A 142 13.78 2.22 -13.50
C ASN A 142 13.70 1.55 -12.13
N PHE A 143 12.66 0.77 -11.88
CA PHE A 143 12.53 -0.03 -10.66
C PHE A 143 13.69 -1.03 -10.52
N ALA A 144 14.02 -1.77 -11.60
CA ALA A 144 15.15 -2.70 -11.63
C ALA A 144 16.50 -1.97 -11.39
N ARG A 145 16.72 -0.82 -12.05
CA ARG A 145 17.90 0.02 -11.86
C ARG A 145 18.06 0.49 -10.42
N LEU A 146 16.99 0.95 -9.80
CA LEU A 146 17.03 1.40 -8.41
C LEU A 146 17.38 0.28 -7.42
N LEU A 147 17.07 -0.97 -7.77
CA LEU A 147 17.35 -2.15 -6.94
C LEU A 147 18.64 -2.88 -7.29
N GLU A 148 19.42 -2.41 -8.28
CA GLU A 148 20.63 -3.08 -8.75
C GLU A 148 21.62 -3.40 -7.62
N GLU A 149 21.75 -2.50 -6.64
CA GLU A 149 22.63 -2.65 -5.48
C GLU A 149 21.88 -3.03 -4.19
N PHE A 150 20.63 -3.49 -4.31
CA PHE A 150 19.87 -3.91 -3.13
C PHE A 150 20.51 -5.16 -2.51
N PRO A 151 20.88 -5.13 -1.21
CA PRO A 151 21.48 -6.30 -0.55
C PRO A 151 20.43 -7.40 -0.41
N ALA A 152 20.65 -8.54 -1.05
CA ALA A 152 19.81 -9.72 -0.94
C ALA A 152 20.09 -10.49 0.36
#